data_813ce49fd6508b54e26c8c44a664de82
#
_entry.id   813ce49fd6508b54e26c8c44a664de82
#
_cell.length_a   1.000
_cell.length_b   1.000
_cell.length_c   1.000
_cell.angle_alpha   90.00
_cell.angle_beta   90.00
_cell.angle_gamma   90.00
#
_symmetry.space_group_name_H-M   'P 1'
#
loop_
_entity.id
_entity.type
_entity.pdbx_description
1 polymer ?
#
loop_
_entity_poly.entity_id
_entity_poly.type
_entity_poly.pdbx_seq_one_letter_code
_entity_poly.pdbx_strand_id
1 'polypeptide(L)'
;MNQFLRKISFRYLFHKGSNSLSSQTLLTSLGVGLGTAVLIIVLSVMNGFENELQKRILGVIPHVTLESSGGFKDIENISKSISDHNDVVAVAPFLSSQVVINNRDVSKGVFIKGTSAQEEISIIPDNMLIGEVESLEDGSNIILGDSLAYELNVAVGDSVNLLNIDQSNPLIGVPRVVAFKVVGVFSVGSEVDQNYALISSNSFLKLIKPKNGIGLELKVQNVLEARNIGRAIIEKLDTTNYIKMTSWDQSYGGLFRAVQLEKIMVSLLMSLILLVAILSLLMSVNNLVKTNEKEIAILRTIG
;
A
#
# COMPACT_ATOMS: atom_id res chain seq x y z
N MET A 1 -18.94 13.58 -49.70
CA MET A 1 -17.79 12.67 -50.00
C MET A 1 -17.51 11.68 -48.89
N ASN A 2 -17.48 12.04 -47.61
CA ASN A 2 -17.12 11.11 -46.50
C ASN A 2 -18.13 9.97 -46.20
N GLN A 3 -19.43 10.16 -46.44
CA GLN A 3 -20.42 9.09 -46.18
C GLN A 3 -20.43 7.99 -47.24
N PHE A 4 -20.15 8.32 -48.48
CA PHE A 4 -20.06 7.36 -49.58
C PHE A 4 -18.81 6.49 -49.44
N LEU A 5 -17.65 7.08 -49.14
CA LEU A 5 -16.41 6.37 -48.90
C LEU A 5 -16.53 5.45 -47.67
N ARG A 6 -17.20 5.89 -46.59
CA ARG A 6 -17.44 5.06 -45.40
C ARG A 6 -18.37 3.87 -45.69
N LYS A 7 -19.41 4.03 -46.51
CA LYS A 7 -20.28 2.92 -46.92
C LYS A 7 -19.56 1.90 -47.81
N ILE A 8 -18.72 2.37 -48.73
CA ILE A 8 -17.92 1.49 -49.59
C ILE A 8 -16.90 0.74 -48.74
N SER A 9 -16.16 1.41 -47.88
CA SER A 9 -15.18 0.77 -46.99
C SER A 9 -15.81 -0.28 -46.07
N PHE A 10 -17.00 0.01 -45.53
CA PHE A 10 -17.72 -0.93 -44.68
C PHE A 10 -18.24 -2.13 -45.46
N ARG A 11 -18.71 -1.93 -46.70
CA ARG A 11 -19.18 -3.00 -47.57
C ARG A 11 -18.02 -3.88 -48.07
N TYR A 12 -16.85 -3.31 -48.32
CA TYR A 12 -15.63 -4.07 -48.70
C TYR A 12 -15.11 -4.93 -47.55
N LEU A 13 -15.18 -4.45 -46.31
CA LEU A 13 -14.79 -5.21 -45.12
C LEU A 13 -15.70 -6.42 -44.84
N PHE A 14 -16.98 -6.36 -45.24
CA PHE A 14 -18.00 -7.38 -44.94
C PHE A 14 -18.54 -8.11 -46.16
N HIS A 15 -17.95 -7.92 -47.34
CA HIS A 15 -18.46 -8.56 -48.56
C HIS A 15 -18.02 -10.03 -48.66
N LYS A 16 -18.99 -10.90 -48.75
CA LYS A 16 -18.95 -12.37 -48.70
C LYS A 16 -18.40 -13.04 -49.97
N GLY A 17 -17.61 -12.37 -50.81
CA GLY A 17 -17.29 -12.81 -52.18
C GLY A 17 -15.85 -13.29 -52.44
N SER A 18 -14.91 -13.16 -51.51
CA SER A 18 -13.53 -13.65 -51.68
C SER A 18 -13.07 -14.33 -50.40
N ASN A 19 -13.05 -15.64 -50.39
CA ASN A 19 -12.99 -16.55 -49.24
C ASN A 19 -11.77 -16.51 -48.34
N SER A 20 -10.70 -15.78 -48.63
CA SER A 20 -9.52 -15.81 -47.76
C SER A 20 -9.15 -14.49 -47.10
N LEU A 21 -9.48 -13.35 -47.72
CA LEU A 21 -9.06 -12.03 -47.24
C LEU A 21 -9.94 -11.49 -46.11
N SER A 22 -11.24 -11.78 -46.17
CA SER A 22 -12.21 -11.37 -45.12
C SER A 22 -11.93 -12.06 -43.78
N SER A 23 -11.59 -13.34 -43.77
CA SER A 23 -11.30 -14.11 -42.57
C SER A 23 -9.97 -13.67 -41.94
N GLN A 24 -8.94 -13.39 -42.74
CA GLN A 24 -7.63 -12.97 -42.27
C GLN A 24 -7.68 -11.57 -41.60
N THR A 25 -8.39 -10.62 -42.21
CA THR A 25 -8.58 -9.27 -41.66
C THR A 25 -9.38 -9.31 -40.35
N LEU A 26 -10.41 -10.14 -40.31
CA LEU A 26 -11.23 -10.32 -39.11
C LEU A 26 -10.44 -10.97 -37.98
N LEU A 27 -9.63 -11.98 -38.29
CA LEU A 27 -8.78 -12.64 -37.28
C LEU A 27 -7.71 -11.69 -36.73
N THR A 28 -7.07 -10.89 -37.59
CA THR A 28 -6.07 -9.89 -37.16
C THR A 28 -6.72 -8.81 -36.30
N SER A 29 -7.90 -8.29 -36.70
CA SER A 29 -8.63 -7.29 -35.93
C SER A 29 -9.05 -7.81 -34.56
N LEU A 30 -9.56 -9.04 -34.50
CA LEU A 30 -9.89 -9.71 -33.23
C LEU A 30 -8.63 -9.90 -32.36
N GLY A 31 -7.52 -10.31 -32.94
CA GLY A 31 -6.24 -10.48 -32.21
C GLY A 31 -5.76 -9.17 -31.57
N VAL A 32 -5.75 -8.08 -32.33
CA VAL A 32 -5.38 -6.74 -31.82
C VAL A 32 -6.37 -6.27 -30.75
N GLY A 33 -7.67 -6.43 -31.00
CA GLY A 33 -8.71 -6.04 -30.05
C GLY A 33 -8.61 -6.80 -28.73
N LEU A 34 -8.41 -8.11 -28.80
CA LEU A 34 -8.26 -8.95 -27.63
C LEU A 34 -6.95 -8.66 -26.89
N GLY A 35 -5.84 -8.44 -27.58
CA GLY A 35 -4.56 -8.04 -27.00
C GLY A 35 -4.67 -6.69 -26.25
N THR A 36 -5.34 -5.70 -26.86
CA THR A 36 -5.57 -4.40 -26.22
C THR A 36 -6.48 -4.52 -24.99
N ALA A 37 -7.53 -5.34 -25.07
CA ALA A 37 -8.43 -5.57 -23.95
C ALA A 37 -7.69 -6.21 -22.75
N VAL A 38 -6.89 -7.24 -23.00
CA VAL A 38 -6.07 -7.90 -21.97
C VAL A 38 -5.09 -6.90 -21.35
N LEU A 39 -4.44 -6.06 -22.15
CA LEU A 39 -3.52 -5.03 -21.66
C LEU A 39 -4.23 -4.06 -20.70
N ILE A 40 -5.40 -3.56 -21.08
CA ILE A 40 -6.17 -2.63 -20.24
C ILE A 40 -6.58 -3.32 -18.93
N ILE A 41 -7.05 -4.55 -18.99
CA ILE A 41 -7.46 -5.32 -17.80
C ILE A 41 -6.26 -5.51 -16.85
N VAL A 42 -5.12 -5.98 -17.36
CA VAL A 42 -3.93 -6.25 -16.53
C VAL A 42 -3.43 -4.97 -15.85
N LEU A 43 -3.29 -3.87 -16.61
CA LEU A 43 -2.86 -2.59 -16.04
C LEU A 43 -3.86 -2.03 -15.04
N SER A 44 -5.16 -2.19 -15.29
CA SER A 44 -6.21 -1.76 -14.36
C SER A 44 -6.16 -2.55 -13.05
N VAL A 45 -6.01 -3.87 -13.12
CA VAL A 45 -5.87 -4.73 -11.93
C VAL A 45 -4.62 -4.38 -11.14
N MET A 46 -3.48 -4.19 -11.82
CA MET A 46 -2.23 -3.81 -11.13
C MET A 46 -2.32 -2.45 -10.44
N ASN A 47 -2.92 -1.45 -11.09
CA ASN A 47 -3.13 -0.15 -10.47
C ASN A 47 -4.08 -0.25 -9.27
N GLY A 48 -5.15 -1.04 -9.38
CA GLY A 48 -6.07 -1.30 -8.27
C GLY A 48 -5.38 -1.98 -7.09
N PHE A 49 -4.57 -2.99 -7.36
CA PHE A 49 -3.80 -3.71 -6.34
C PHE A 49 -2.78 -2.80 -5.62
N GLU A 50 -2.03 -1.99 -6.36
CA GLU A 50 -1.07 -1.03 -5.80
C GLU A 50 -1.77 -0.03 -4.87
N ASN A 51 -2.90 0.53 -5.30
CA ASN A 51 -3.69 1.46 -4.49
C ASN A 51 -4.26 0.80 -3.23
N GLU A 52 -4.70 -0.45 -3.34
CA GLU A 52 -5.23 -1.19 -2.19
C GLU A 52 -4.14 -1.53 -1.17
N LEU A 53 -2.96 -1.96 -1.63
CA LEU A 53 -1.80 -2.16 -0.76
C LEU A 53 -1.41 -0.88 -0.02
N GLN A 54 -1.36 0.26 -0.74
CA GLN A 54 -1.06 1.55 -0.13
C GLN A 54 -2.07 1.88 0.97
N LYS A 55 -3.36 1.78 0.70
CA LYS A 55 -4.40 2.08 1.69
C LYS A 55 -4.32 1.19 2.92
N ARG A 56 -4.15 -0.12 2.74
CA ARG A 56 -4.16 -1.09 3.84
C ARG A 56 -2.90 -1.04 4.70
N ILE A 57 -1.72 -0.99 4.09
CA ILE A 57 -0.45 -0.95 4.83
C ILE A 57 -0.20 0.45 5.36
N LEU A 58 -0.15 1.46 4.47
CA LEU A 58 0.18 2.83 4.86
C LEU A 58 -0.96 3.51 5.64
N GLY A 59 -2.16 2.95 5.62
CA GLY A 59 -3.24 3.39 6.50
C GLY A 59 -2.98 3.10 7.98
N VAL A 60 -2.26 2.00 8.29
CA VAL A 60 -1.96 1.60 9.67
C VAL A 60 -0.65 2.20 10.16
N ILE A 61 0.41 2.12 9.35
CA ILE A 61 1.74 2.57 9.76
C ILE A 61 1.88 4.09 9.64
N PRO A 62 2.71 4.72 10.48
CA PRO A 62 3.06 6.13 10.35
C PRO A 62 3.72 6.43 8.99
N HIS A 63 3.35 7.53 8.35
CA HIS A 63 4.02 7.96 7.12
C HIS A 63 5.42 8.51 7.42
N VAL A 64 5.55 9.26 8.51
CA VAL A 64 6.82 9.77 9.05
C VAL A 64 6.78 9.63 10.56
N THR A 65 7.89 9.21 11.15
CA THR A 65 8.11 9.27 12.59
C THR A 65 9.28 10.19 12.90
N LEU A 66 9.14 10.99 13.92
CA LEU A 66 10.15 11.90 14.44
C LEU A 66 10.49 11.50 15.87
N GLU A 67 11.74 11.19 16.12
CA GLU A 67 12.26 10.86 17.46
C GLU A 67 13.37 11.86 17.82
N SER A 68 13.29 12.46 19.00
CA SER A 68 14.34 13.35 19.50
C SER A 68 15.18 12.66 20.57
N SER A 69 16.48 12.83 20.54
CA SER A 69 17.36 12.33 21.59
C SER A 69 17.00 12.95 22.93
N GLY A 70 16.42 12.16 23.85
CA GLY A 70 15.91 12.61 25.14
C GLY A 70 14.45 13.08 25.14
N GLY A 71 13.73 12.83 24.05
CA GLY A 71 12.32 13.21 23.87
C GLY A 71 12.12 14.66 23.48
N PHE A 72 10.90 15.00 23.12
CA PHE A 72 10.50 16.39 22.86
C PHE A 72 10.11 17.05 24.18
N LYS A 73 10.72 18.22 24.50
CA LYS A 73 10.45 18.94 25.76
C LYS A 73 9.04 19.52 25.84
N ASP A 74 8.47 19.84 24.66
CA ASP A 74 7.14 20.47 24.54
C ASP A 74 6.42 19.83 23.35
N ILE A 75 5.94 18.61 23.59
CA ILE A 75 5.31 17.79 22.56
C ILE A 75 4.05 18.45 21.99
N GLU A 76 3.26 19.13 22.84
CA GLU A 76 2.00 19.76 22.43
C GLU A 76 2.23 20.93 21.46
N ASN A 77 3.14 21.83 21.78
CA ASN A 77 3.44 22.98 20.92
C ASN A 77 4.11 22.53 19.61
N ILE A 78 5.01 21.55 19.67
CA ILE A 78 5.64 20.99 18.48
C ILE A 78 4.61 20.29 17.60
N SER A 79 3.72 19.46 18.18
CA SER A 79 2.65 18.81 17.46
C SER A 79 1.73 19.81 16.75
N LYS A 80 1.36 20.90 17.44
CA LYS A 80 0.55 21.97 16.89
C LYS A 80 1.26 22.69 15.73
N SER A 81 2.53 23.02 15.91
CA SER A 81 3.33 23.66 14.84
C SER A 81 3.47 22.77 13.59
N ILE A 82 3.56 21.46 13.77
CA ILE A 82 3.60 20.50 12.67
C ILE A 82 2.22 20.36 12.01
N SER A 83 1.13 20.35 12.81
CA SER A 83 -0.23 20.24 12.29
C SER A 83 -0.65 21.46 11.44
N ASP A 84 -0.02 22.61 11.63
CA ASP A 84 -0.26 23.81 10.82
C ASP A 84 0.38 23.71 9.41
N HIS A 85 1.12 22.64 9.12
CA HIS A 85 1.72 22.44 7.80
C HIS A 85 0.67 21.88 6.83
N ASN A 86 0.50 22.51 5.67
CA ASN A 86 -0.54 22.20 4.69
C ASN A 86 -0.56 20.74 4.22
N ASP A 87 0.59 20.07 4.19
CA ASP A 87 0.73 18.70 3.70
C ASP A 87 0.52 17.65 4.81
N VAL A 88 0.32 18.08 6.06
CA VAL A 88 0.10 17.20 7.21
C VAL A 88 -1.39 17.02 7.45
N VAL A 89 -1.85 15.78 7.55
CA VAL A 89 -3.24 15.42 7.81
C VAL A 89 -3.50 15.27 9.30
N ALA A 90 -2.55 14.61 10.01
CA ALA A 90 -2.66 14.36 11.44
C ALA A 90 -1.28 14.15 12.06
N VAL A 91 -1.18 14.49 13.34
CA VAL A 91 0.01 14.30 14.18
C VAL A 91 -0.45 13.67 15.49
N ALA A 92 0.28 12.65 15.95
CA ALA A 92 0.01 12.00 17.23
C ALA A 92 1.33 11.63 17.94
N PRO A 93 1.29 11.39 19.27
CA PRO A 93 2.42 10.80 19.97
C PRO A 93 2.78 9.42 19.40
N PHE A 94 4.07 9.16 19.24
CA PHE A 94 4.57 7.89 18.71
C PHE A 94 5.24 7.07 19.79
N LEU A 95 4.63 5.96 20.13
CA LEU A 95 5.13 4.94 21.02
C LEU A 95 5.04 3.60 20.31
N SER A 96 6.15 3.05 19.85
CA SER A 96 6.18 1.72 19.21
C SER A 96 7.41 0.94 19.59
N SER A 97 7.26 -0.36 19.70
CA SER A 97 8.36 -1.27 19.96
C SER A 97 8.05 -2.67 19.45
N GLN A 98 9.11 -3.41 19.18
CA GLN A 98 9.00 -4.83 18.91
C GLN A 98 9.13 -5.62 20.21
N VAL A 99 8.15 -6.50 20.46
CA VAL A 99 8.09 -7.37 21.64
C VAL A 99 7.76 -8.80 21.22
N VAL A 100 7.91 -9.74 22.13
CA VAL A 100 7.41 -11.10 21.95
C VAL A 100 6.07 -11.21 22.66
N ILE A 101 5.04 -11.60 21.92
CA ILE A 101 3.75 -12.00 22.47
C ILE A 101 3.73 -13.51 22.63
N ASN A 102 3.20 -13.97 23.74
CA ASN A 102 3.13 -15.39 24.05
C ASN A 102 1.72 -15.75 24.56
N ASN A 103 1.18 -16.86 24.06
CA ASN A 103 0.03 -17.53 24.64
C ASN A 103 0.34 -19.04 24.72
N ARG A 104 0.49 -19.57 25.94
CA ARG A 104 0.83 -20.98 26.19
C ARG A 104 2.06 -21.42 25.39
N ASP A 105 1.82 -22.16 24.27
CA ASP A 105 2.87 -22.79 23.47
C ASP A 105 3.32 -21.97 22.28
N VAL A 106 2.60 -20.88 21.95
CA VAL A 106 2.88 -20.03 20.79
C VAL A 106 3.55 -18.74 21.21
N SER A 107 4.70 -18.45 20.62
CA SER A 107 5.45 -17.20 20.83
C SER A 107 5.75 -16.55 19.48
N LYS A 108 5.48 -15.27 19.36
CA LYS A 108 5.68 -14.52 18.10
C LYS A 108 6.23 -13.11 18.37
N GLY A 109 7.13 -12.66 17.50
CA GLY A 109 7.57 -11.26 17.49
C GLY A 109 6.50 -10.37 16.86
N VAL A 110 6.09 -9.33 17.55
CA VAL A 110 5.05 -8.40 17.11
C VAL A 110 5.47 -6.96 17.37
N PHE A 111 4.94 -6.05 16.57
CA PHE A 111 5.01 -4.62 16.83
C PHE A 111 3.83 -4.21 17.70
N ILE A 112 4.13 -3.58 18.83
CA ILE A 112 3.10 -2.96 19.65
C ILE A 112 3.17 -1.45 19.52
N LYS A 113 2.00 -0.83 19.43
CA LYS A 113 1.83 0.62 19.48
C LYS A 113 1.11 1.00 20.76
N GLY A 114 1.68 1.95 21.50
CA GLY A 114 1.02 2.60 22.63
C GLY A 114 0.20 3.79 22.10
N THR A 115 -1.10 3.77 22.32
CA THR A 115 -2.02 4.81 21.84
C THR A 115 -3.21 4.98 22.77
N SER A 116 -4.04 5.98 22.52
CA SER A 116 -5.37 6.17 23.08
C SER A 116 -6.37 6.38 21.95
N ALA A 117 -7.67 6.33 22.24
CA ALA A 117 -8.69 6.53 21.24
C ALA A 117 -8.59 7.88 20.51
N GLN A 118 -8.18 8.94 21.26
CA GLN A 118 -8.02 10.28 20.72
C GLN A 118 -6.74 10.47 19.91
N GLU A 119 -5.70 9.66 20.20
CA GLU A 119 -4.38 9.75 19.58
C GLU A 119 -4.20 8.76 18.41
N GLU A 120 -5.15 7.82 18.23
CA GLU A 120 -5.03 6.83 17.16
C GLU A 120 -5.43 7.43 15.80
N ILE A 121 -4.44 7.71 14.97
CA ILE A 121 -4.62 8.32 13.66
C ILE A 121 -4.59 7.31 12.49
N SER A 122 -4.49 6.01 12.79
CA SER A 122 -4.51 4.96 11.76
C SER A 122 -5.95 4.65 11.31
N ILE A 123 -6.07 3.71 10.35
CA ILE A 123 -7.37 3.19 9.91
C ILE A 123 -7.91 2.07 10.81
N ILE A 124 -7.20 1.70 11.90
CA ILE A 124 -7.61 0.61 12.78
C ILE A 124 -8.98 0.86 13.42
N PRO A 125 -9.30 2.05 13.95
CA PRO A 125 -10.61 2.32 14.53
C PRO A 125 -11.78 2.02 13.58
N ASP A 126 -11.62 2.33 12.30
CA ASP A 126 -12.63 2.08 11.26
C ASP A 126 -12.71 0.61 10.81
N ASN A 127 -11.73 -0.21 11.22
CA ASN A 127 -11.61 -1.61 10.80
C ASN A 127 -11.64 -2.58 11.99
N MET A 128 -12.25 -2.20 13.09
CA MET A 128 -12.48 -3.09 14.22
C MET A 128 -13.53 -4.14 13.86
N LEU A 129 -13.21 -5.41 14.10
CA LEU A 129 -14.15 -6.54 13.96
C LEU A 129 -14.93 -6.76 15.26
N ILE A 130 -14.25 -6.67 16.39
CA ILE A 130 -14.83 -6.87 17.74
C ILE A 130 -14.16 -5.89 18.68
N GLY A 131 -14.95 -5.25 19.55
CA GLY A 131 -14.46 -4.26 20.52
C GLY A 131 -14.26 -2.89 19.88
N GLU A 132 -13.73 -1.97 20.68
CA GLU A 132 -13.49 -0.56 20.33
C GLU A 132 -12.12 -0.12 20.88
N VAL A 133 -11.48 0.89 20.27
CA VAL A 133 -10.15 1.37 20.68
C VAL A 133 -10.21 2.00 22.08
N GLU A 134 -11.33 2.57 22.46
CA GLU A 134 -11.62 3.12 23.79
C GLU A 134 -11.44 2.09 24.92
N SER A 135 -11.65 0.82 24.63
CA SER A 135 -11.47 -0.29 25.57
C SER A 135 -10.02 -0.49 26.02
N LEU A 136 -9.06 0.17 25.38
CA LEU A 136 -7.64 0.13 25.78
C LEU A 136 -7.38 0.89 27.09
N GLU A 137 -8.22 1.87 27.43
CA GLU A 137 -7.97 2.76 28.57
C GLU A 137 -8.13 2.08 29.94
N ASP A 138 -8.91 1.00 29.99
CA ASP A 138 -9.21 0.26 31.22
C ASP A 138 -8.15 -0.82 31.51
N GLY A 139 -7.00 -0.44 32.10
CA GLY A 139 -6.04 -1.42 32.64
C GLY A 139 -5.02 -1.95 31.62
N SER A 140 -4.64 -3.23 31.76
CA SER A 140 -3.70 -3.90 30.84
C SER A 140 -4.47 -4.61 29.72
N ASN A 141 -4.98 -3.82 28.79
CA ASN A 141 -5.78 -4.28 27.67
C ASN A 141 -4.97 -4.22 26.36
N ILE A 142 -5.29 -5.14 25.45
CA ILE A 142 -4.65 -5.26 24.13
C ILE A 142 -5.70 -5.50 23.04
N ILE A 143 -5.49 -4.87 21.89
CA ILE A 143 -6.21 -5.12 20.65
C ILE A 143 -5.25 -5.78 19.68
N LEU A 144 -5.66 -6.89 19.06
CA LEU A 144 -4.83 -7.70 18.17
C LEU A 144 -5.37 -7.62 16.74
N GLY A 145 -4.49 -7.79 15.75
CA GLY A 145 -4.94 -8.12 14.40
C GLY A 145 -5.59 -9.51 14.36
N ASP A 146 -6.54 -9.73 13.48
CA ASP A 146 -7.32 -10.97 13.37
C ASP A 146 -6.44 -12.19 13.10
N SER A 147 -5.51 -12.06 12.17
CA SER A 147 -4.56 -13.12 11.83
C SER A 147 -3.63 -13.46 13.01
N LEU A 148 -3.23 -12.45 13.80
CA LEU A 148 -2.43 -12.64 15.00
C LEU A 148 -3.23 -13.34 16.09
N ALA A 149 -4.49 -12.94 16.32
CA ALA A 149 -5.38 -13.56 17.29
C ALA A 149 -5.64 -15.03 16.93
N TYR A 150 -5.86 -15.30 15.64
CA TYR A 150 -6.04 -16.68 15.14
C TYR A 150 -4.79 -17.54 15.37
N GLU A 151 -3.60 -17.03 15.04
CA GLU A 151 -2.33 -17.76 15.19
C GLU A 151 -2.01 -18.04 16.66
N LEU A 152 -2.30 -17.08 17.57
CA LEU A 152 -2.15 -17.26 19.01
C LEU A 152 -3.27 -18.13 19.63
N ASN A 153 -4.29 -18.47 18.85
CA ASN A 153 -5.49 -19.19 19.31
C ASN A 153 -6.14 -18.50 20.53
N VAL A 154 -6.40 -17.20 20.40
CA VAL A 154 -7.05 -16.38 21.44
C VAL A 154 -8.27 -15.66 20.90
N ALA A 155 -9.25 -15.47 21.78
CA ALA A 155 -10.46 -14.71 21.54
C ALA A 155 -10.53 -13.47 22.47
N VAL A 156 -11.46 -12.57 22.18
CA VAL A 156 -11.76 -11.45 23.09
C VAL A 156 -12.19 -11.98 24.45
N GLY A 157 -11.54 -11.50 25.51
CA GLY A 157 -11.68 -11.96 26.89
C GLY A 157 -10.51 -12.82 27.39
N ASP A 158 -9.73 -13.43 26.52
CA ASP A 158 -8.55 -14.20 26.86
C ASP A 158 -7.39 -13.29 27.27
N SER A 159 -6.33 -13.88 27.83
CA SER A 159 -5.12 -13.19 28.25
C SER A 159 -3.91 -13.66 27.46
N VAL A 160 -3.06 -12.71 27.07
CA VAL A 160 -1.77 -12.95 26.42
C VAL A 160 -0.65 -12.30 27.23
N ASN A 161 0.55 -12.82 27.13
CA ASN A 161 1.72 -12.27 27.79
C ASN A 161 2.58 -11.50 26.79
N LEU A 162 2.94 -10.27 27.11
CA LEU A 162 3.95 -9.50 26.39
C LEU A 162 5.28 -9.58 27.11
N LEU A 163 6.32 -9.95 26.38
CA LEU A 163 7.70 -10.03 26.86
C LEU A 163 8.51 -8.93 26.16
N ASN A 164 9.01 -8.00 26.96
CA ASN A 164 9.99 -7.04 26.47
C ASN A 164 11.40 -7.62 26.70
N ILE A 165 12.10 -7.86 25.58
CA ILE A 165 13.52 -8.27 25.60
C ILE A 165 14.35 -7.01 25.40
N ASP A 166 14.96 -6.51 26.47
CA ASP A 166 15.88 -5.37 26.36
C ASP A 166 17.11 -5.77 25.53
N GLN A 167 17.11 -5.37 24.27
CA GLN A 167 18.19 -5.66 23.33
C GLN A 167 19.52 -5.00 23.71
N SER A 168 19.52 -4.03 24.64
CA SER A 168 20.74 -3.34 25.05
C SER A 168 21.63 -4.16 26.01
N ASN A 169 21.06 -5.14 26.70
CA ASN A 169 21.82 -6.01 27.60
C ASN A 169 21.13 -7.39 27.72
N PRO A 170 21.23 -8.25 26.68
CA PRO A 170 20.56 -9.56 26.67
C PRO A 170 21.07 -10.52 27.77
N LEU A 171 22.20 -10.23 28.39
CA LEU A 171 22.82 -11.07 29.43
C LEU A 171 22.46 -10.67 30.86
N ILE A 172 21.85 -9.51 31.11
CA ILE A 172 21.62 -8.98 32.47
C ILE A 172 20.14 -8.63 32.73
N GLY A 173 19.32 -8.51 31.68
CA GLY A 173 17.91 -8.09 31.81
C GLY A 173 16.99 -9.27 32.10
N VAL A 174 16.36 -9.28 33.29
CA VAL A 174 15.17 -10.15 33.49
C VAL A 174 14.09 -9.68 32.55
N PRO A 175 13.59 -10.55 31.65
CA PRO A 175 12.50 -10.16 30.73
C PRO A 175 11.30 -9.68 31.54
N ARG A 176 10.80 -8.49 31.24
CA ARG A 176 9.52 -8.06 31.80
C ARG A 176 8.40 -8.77 31.08
N VAL A 177 7.68 -9.58 31.81
CA VAL A 177 6.47 -10.25 31.34
C VAL A 177 5.28 -9.56 31.95
N VAL A 178 4.36 -9.10 31.13
CA VAL A 178 3.11 -8.48 31.56
C VAL A 178 1.95 -9.15 30.85
N ALA A 179 0.95 -9.57 31.63
CA ALA A 179 -0.28 -10.13 31.07
C ALA A 179 -1.22 -9.01 30.62
N PHE A 180 -1.79 -9.20 29.44
CA PHE A 180 -2.76 -8.30 28.84
C PHE A 180 -4.04 -9.07 28.50
N LYS A 181 -5.19 -8.45 28.74
CA LYS A 181 -6.49 -8.99 28.34
C LYS A 181 -6.83 -8.54 26.92
N VAL A 182 -7.19 -9.46 26.06
CA VAL A 182 -7.65 -9.17 24.70
C VAL A 182 -9.06 -8.55 24.79
N VAL A 183 -9.19 -7.29 24.38
CA VAL A 183 -10.47 -6.54 24.44
C VAL A 183 -11.02 -6.24 23.07
N GLY A 184 -10.23 -6.44 22.00
CA GLY A 184 -10.69 -6.20 20.64
C GLY A 184 -9.83 -6.90 19.61
N VAL A 185 -10.38 -7.04 18.41
CA VAL A 185 -9.72 -7.59 17.22
C VAL A 185 -10.04 -6.69 16.04
N PHE A 186 -9.02 -6.32 15.29
CA PHE A 186 -9.15 -5.54 14.05
C PHE A 186 -8.71 -6.35 12.83
N SER A 187 -9.20 -5.97 11.64
CA SER A 187 -8.71 -6.52 10.38
C SER A 187 -8.70 -5.47 9.30
N VAL A 188 -7.52 -5.16 8.81
CA VAL A 188 -7.31 -4.26 7.66
C VAL A 188 -7.06 -5.05 6.37
N GLY A 189 -7.02 -6.39 6.45
CA GLY A 189 -6.84 -7.31 5.34
C GLY A 189 -5.43 -7.20 4.72
N SER A 190 -4.40 -7.04 5.56
CA SER A 190 -3.01 -6.94 5.13
C SER A 190 -2.07 -7.70 6.05
N GLU A 191 -0.78 -7.75 5.70
CA GLU A 191 0.28 -8.36 6.51
C GLU A 191 0.37 -7.76 7.94
N VAL A 192 -0.12 -6.53 8.10
CA VAL A 192 -0.15 -5.85 9.42
C VAL A 192 -0.99 -6.64 10.43
N ASP A 193 -2.09 -7.27 9.99
CA ASP A 193 -2.96 -8.05 10.87
C ASP A 193 -2.26 -9.24 11.54
N GLN A 194 -1.12 -9.67 10.98
CA GLN A 194 -0.32 -10.76 11.55
C GLN A 194 0.66 -10.32 12.62
N ASN A 195 1.13 -9.08 12.59
CA ASN A 195 2.31 -8.66 13.34
C ASN A 195 2.10 -7.39 14.17
N TYR A 196 0.86 -6.91 14.30
CA TYR A 196 0.59 -5.62 14.94
C TYR A 196 -0.46 -5.72 16.03
N ALA A 197 -0.22 -4.99 17.12
CA ALA A 197 -1.13 -4.91 18.26
C ALA A 197 -1.14 -3.51 18.87
N LEU A 198 -2.26 -3.11 19.47
CA LEU A 198 -2.42 -1.85 20.18
C LEU A 198 -2.56 -2.10 21.68
N ILE A 199 -1.90 -1.26 22.47
CA ILE A 199 -2.07 -1.17 23.92
C ILE A 199 -2.20 0.30 24.33
N SER A 200 -2.68 0.58 25.55
CA SER A 200 -2.72 1.97 25.99
C SER A 200 -1.34 2.58 26.15
N SER A 201 -1.19 3.89 25.88
CA SER A 201 0.06 4.63 26.06
C SER A 201 0.65 4.45 27.47
N ASN A 202 -0.21 4.42 28.49
CA ASN A 202 0.18 4.19 29.88
C ASN A 202 0.75 2.79 30.11
N SER A 203 0.13 1.76 29.53
CA SER A 203 0.58 0.37 29.62
C SER A 203 1.90 0.18 28.86
N PHE A 204 2.04 0.84 27.70
CA PHE A 204 3.29 0.84 26.95
C PHE A 204 4.45 1.39 27.78
N LEU A 205 4.29 2.57 28.41
CA LEU A 205 5.35 3.20 29.24
C LEU A 205 5.70 2.39 30.49
N LYS A 206 4.76 1.59 31.03
CA LYS A 206 5.02 0.65 32.12
C LYS A 206 5.81 -0.57 31.65
N LEU A 207 5.53 -1.08 30.45
CA LEU A 207 6.22 -2.24 29.88
C LEU A 207 7.61 -1.87 29.33
N ILE A 208 7.69 -0.74 28.62
CA ILE A 208 8.87 -0.28 27.90
C ILE A 208 9.17 1.17 28.29
N LYS A 209 10.43 1.42 28.66
CA LYS A 209 10.92 2.78 28.81
C LYS A 209 11.62 3.18 27.52
N PRO A 210 10.99 4.02 26.67
CA PRO A 210 11.61 4.41 25.41
C PRO A 210 12.89 5.21 25.68
N LYS A 211 14.00 4.80 25.07
CA LYS A 211 15.33 5.45 25.25
C LYS A 211 15.33 6.89 24.76
N ASN A 212 14.59 7.16 23.70
CA ASN A 212 14.49 8.47 23.06
C ASN A 212 13.24 9.27 23.49
N GLY A 213 12.56 8.81 24.56
CA GLY A 213 11.31 9.43 24.99
C GLY A 213 10.15 9.14 24.04
N ILE A 214 9.12 9.98 24.11
CA ILE A 214 7.95 9.92 23.23
C ILE A 214 8.30 10.63 21.93
N GLY A 215 8.12 9.96 20.79
CA GLY A 215 8.25 10.52 19.46
C GLY A 215 6.94 11.15 18.96
N LEU A 216 6.94 11.58 17.71
CA LEU A 216 5.75 12.01 16.99
C LEU A 216 5.60 11.19 15.72
N GLU A 217 4.38 10.79 15.44
CA GLU A 217 3.98 10.19 14.16
C GLU A 217 3.13 11.16 13.35
N LEU A 218 3.35 11.16 12.06
CA LEU A 218 2.66 12.06 11.13
C LEU A 218 1.97 11.26 10.04
N LYS A 219 0.75 11.66 9.72
CA LYS A 219 0.07 11.33 8.46
C LYS A 219 0.16 12.53 7.53
N VAL A 220 0.56 12.29 6.30
CA VAL A 220 0.68 13.32 5.25
C VAL A 220 -0.29 13.01 4.10
N GLN A 221 -0.69 14.05 3.35
CA GLN A 221 -1.62 13.89 2.24
C GLN A 221 -1.01 13.05 1.11
N ASN A 222 0.21 13.36 0.70
CA ASN A 222 0.92 12.59 -0.31
C ASN A 222 1.95 11.66 0.36
N VAL A 223 1.58 10.40 0.51
CA VAL A 223 2.41 9.40 1.17
C VAL A 223 3.74 9.17 0.44
N LEU A 224 3.77 9.29 -0.89
CA LEU A 224 4.97 9.10 -1.69
C LEU A 224 6.00 10.21 -1.44
N GLU A 225 5.55 11.39 -1.02
CA GLU A 225 6.40 12.53 -0.67
C GLU A 225 6.69 12.66 0.83
N ALA A 226 6.25 11.69 1.64
CA ALA A 226 6.38 11.72 3.09
C ALA A 226 7.80 12.04 3.57
N ARG A 227 8.83 11.49 2.92
CA ARG A 227 10.23 11.77 3.23
C ARG A 227 10.62 13.24 3.02
N ASN A 228 10.18 13.86 1.93
CA ASN A 228 10.48 15.24 1.62
C ASN A 228 9.73 16.19 2.56
N ILE A 229 8.46 15.88 2.81
CA ILE A 229 7.62 16.63 3.77
C ILE A 229 8.24 16.56 5.17
N GLY A 230 8.64 15.36 5.62
CA GLY A 230 9.30 15.19 6.92
C GLY A 230 10.60 16.00 7.06
N ARG A 231 11.42 16.07 6.01
CA ARG A 231 12.64 16.91 6.00
C ARG A 231 12.29 18.40 6.10
N ALA A 232 11.33 18.87 5.31
CA ALA A 232 10.90 20.25 5.34
C ALA A 232 10.34 20.66 6.71
N ILE A 233 9.67 19.74 7.40
CA ILE A 233 9.19 19.95 8.77
C ILE A 233 10.37 20.10 9.73
N ILE A 234 11.36 19.18 9.68
CA ILE A 234 12.53 19.24 10.56
C ILE A 234 13.33 20.52 10.36
N GLU A 235 13.50 20.98 9.14
CA GLU A 235 14.22 22.24 8.83
C GLU A 235 13.53 23.48 9.42
N LYS A 236 12.21 23.42 9.62
CA LYS A 236 11.44 24.50 10.26
C LYS A 236 11.37 24.38 11.79
N LEU A 237 11.63 23.18 12.33
CA LEU A 237 11.66 22.98 13.77
C LEU A 237 12.97 23.54 14.34
N ASP A 238 12.88 24.65 15.05
CA ASP A 238 14.02 25.29 15.74
C ASP A 238 14.42 24.48 16.99
N THR A 239 14.99 23.29 16.76
CA THR A 239 15.41 22.39 17.83
C THR A 239 16.91 22.23 17.87
N THR A 240 17.49 22.43 19.06
CA THR A 240 18.90 22.19 19.34
C THR A 240 19.27 20.70 19.41
N ASN A 241 18.28 19.82 19.49
CA ASN A 241 18.46 18.38 19.62
C ASN A 241 18.43 17.69 18.25
N TYR A 242 19.25 16.65 18.11
CA TYR A 242 19.20 15.78 16.93
C TYR A 242 17.86 15.07 16.85
N ILE A 243 17.14 15.29 15.72
CA ILE A 243 15.88 14.60 15.41
C ILE A 243 16.19 13.48 14.41
N LYS A 244 15.92 12.26 14.83
CA LYS A 244 15.92 11.10 13.94
C LYS A 244 14.57 11.04 13.24
N MET A 245 14.58 11.11 11.93
CA MET A 245 13.41 10.90 11.09
C MET A 245 13.44 9.51 10.47
N THR A 246 12.33 8.80 10.57
CA THR A 246 12.11 7.56 9.84
C THR A 246 10.85 7.72 8.99
N SER A 247 10.93 7.39 7.72
CA SER A 247 9.81 7.43 6.78
C SER A 247 9.40 6.01 6.42
N TRP A 248 8.13 5.79 6.10
CA TRP A 248 7.56 4.48 5.79
C TRP A 248 8.36 3.68 4.75
N ASP A 249 8.99 4.38 3.78
CA ASP A 249 9.78 3.77 2.71
C ASP A 249 11.10 3.14 3.19
N GLN A 250 11.55 3.42 4.40
CA GLN A 250 12.70 2.73 5.00
C GLN A 250 12.32 1.33 5.48
N SER A 251 11.11 1.15 5.99
CA SER A 251 10.65 -0.16 6.50
C SER A 251 9.94 -0.99 5.43
N TYR A 252 9.09 -0.36 4.64
CA TYR A 252 8.23 -1.03 3.65
C TYR A 252 8.61 -0.73 2.18
N GLY A 253 9.57 0.14 1.95
CA GLY A 253 9.98 0.54 0.60
C GLY A 253 10.50 -0.62 -0.27
N GLY A 254 10.99 -1.71 0.34
CA GLY A 254 11.37 -2.92 -0.37
C GLY A 254 10.18 -3.57 -1.10
N LEU A 255 9.06 -3.74 -0.38
CA LEU A 255 7.82 -4.30 -0.92
C LEU A 255 7.28 -3.44 -2.07
N PHE A 256 7.16 -2.13 -1.86
CA PHE A 256 6.65 -1.21 -2.89
C PHE A 256 7.55 -1.14 -4.11
N ARG A 257 8.88 -1.19 -3.94
CA ARG A 257 9.83 -1.29 -5.07
C ARG A 257 9.67 -2.58 -5.84
N ALA A 258 9.43 -3.71 -5.18
CA ALA A 258 9.19 -4.98 -5.85
C ALA A 258 7.92 -4.92 -6.73
N VAL A 259 6.81 -4.39 -6.19
CA VAL A 259 5.55 -4.18 -6.94
C VAL A 259 5.76 -3.23 -8.13
N GLN A 260 6.53 -2.15 -7.94
CA GLN A 260 6.84 -1.21 -9.01
C GLN A 260 7.70 -1.84 -10.12
N LEU A 261 8.71 -2.65 -9.76
CA LEU A 261 9.52 -3.39 -10.74
C LEU A 261 8.67 -4.40 -11.51
N GLU A 262 7.79 -5.14 -10.83
CA GLU A 262 6.85 -6.05 -11.48
C GLU A 262 5.99 -5.31 -12.51
N LYS A 263 5.43 -4.16 -12.14
CA LYS A 263 4.63 -3.30 -13.03
C LYS A 263 5.42 -2.85 -14.27
N ILE A 264 6.70 -2.45 -14.10
CA ILE A 264 7.58 -2.07 -15.20
C ILE A 264 7.82 -3.28 -16.13
N MET A 265 8.13 -4.45 -15.58
CA MET A 265 8.36 -5.67 -16.36
C MET A 265 7.12 -6.09 -17.15
N VAL A 266 5.94 -6.08 -16.51
CA VAL A 266 4.66 -6.39 -17.18
C VAL A 266 4.38 -5.35 -18.28
N SER A 267 4.57 -4.06 -18.02
CA SER A 267 4.38 -3.00 -19.01
C SER A 267 5.32 -3.16 -20.21
N LEU A 268 6.55 -3.56 -19.99
CA LEU A 268 7.53 -3.83 -21.07
C LEU A 268 7.11 -5.04 -21.90
N LEU A 269 6.71 -6.14 -21.29
CA LEU A 269 6.21 -7.32 -21.99
C LEU A 269 4.97 -6.98 -22.84
N MET A 270 4.03 -6.22 -22.24
CA MET A 270 2.81 -5.79 -22.93
C MET A 270 3.11 -4.84 -24.09
N SER A 271 4.10 -3.95 -23.97
CA SER A 271 4.52 -3.08 -25.06
C SER A 271 5.12 -3.87 -26.24
N LEU A 272 5.83 -4.97 -25.96
CA LEU A 272 6.35 -5.87 -26.98
C LEU A 272 5.21 -6.60 -27.72
N ILE A 273 4.21 -7.09 -26.98
CA ILE A 273 3.02 -7.72 -27.58
C ILE A 273 2.29 -6.74 -28.49
N LEU A 274 2.12 -5.49 -28.04
CA LEU A 274 1.48 -4.44 -28.82
C LEU A 274 2.27 -4.14 -30.11
N LEU A 275 3.60 -4.10 -30.03
CA LEU A 275 4.46 -3.90 -31.19
C LEU A 275 4.29 -5.02 -32.22
N VAL A 276 4.26 -6.29 -31.78
CA VAL A 276 3.99 -7.45 -32.66
C VAL A 276 2.60 -7.34 -33.30
N ALA A 277 1.60 -6.93 -32.54
CA ALA A 277 0.25 -6.73 -33.07
C ALA A 277 0.20 -5.64 -34.12
N ILE A 278 0.90 -4.52 -33.94
CA ILE A 278 1.00 -3.43 -34.93
C ILE A 278 1.70 -3.92 -36.20
N LEU A 279 2.82 -4.65 -36.07
CA LEU A 279 3.52 -5.22 -37.23
C LEU A 279 2.64 -6.19 -38.01
N SER A 280 1.90 -7.06 -37.29
CA SER A 280 0.95 -7.99 -37.89
C SER A 280 -0.16 -7.26 -38.67
N LEU A 281 -0.68 -6.17 -38.11
CA LEU A 281 -1.70 -5.33 -38.76
C LEU A 281 -1.13 -4.66 -40.03
N LEU A 282 0.07 -4.11 -39.96
CA LEU A 282 0.74 -3.52 -41.12
C LEU A 282 0.96 -4.54 -42.24
N MET A 283 1.37 -5.76 -41.91
CA MET A 283 1.54 -6.86 -42.90
C MET A 283 0.18 -7.24 -43.51
N SER A 284 -0.87 -7.33 -42.73
CA SER A 284 -2.24 -7.62 -43.17
C SER A 284 -2.75 -6.57 -44.16
N VAL A 285 -2.58 -5.28 -43.84
CA VAL A 285 -2.98 -4.16 -44.70
C VAL A 285 -2.18 -4.18 -46.01
N ASN A 286 -0.85 -4.39 -45.93
CA ASN A 286 0.00 -4.46 -47.13
C ASN A 286 -0.43 -5.60 -48.05
N ASN A 287 -0.75 -6.76 -47.48
CA ASN A 287 -1.23 -7.92 -48.23
C ASN A 287 -2.58 -7.65 -48.90
N LEU A 288 -3.50 -6.97 -48.17
CA LEU A 288 -4.80 -6.56 -48.68
C LEU A 288 -4.65 -5.61 -49.89
N VAL A 289 -3.76 -4.62 -49.81
CA VAL A 289 -3.48 -3.67 -50.91
C VAL A 289 -2.92 -4.40 -52.13
N LYS A 290 -1.93 -5.29 -51.92
CA LYS A 290 -1.35 -6.08 -53.05
C LYS A 290 -2.34 -6.98 -53.75
N THR A 291 -3.22 -7.62 -52.99
CA THR A 291 -4.23 -8.54 -53.56
C THR A 291 -5.30 -7.79 -54.36
N ASN A 292 -5.63 -6.58 -53.96
CA ASN A 292 -6.65 -5.73 -54.65
C ASN A 292 -6.00 -4.69 -55.59
N GLU A 293 -4.74 -4.83 -55.96
CA GLU A 293 -3.99 -3.86 -56.78
C GLU A 293 -4.69 -3.53 -58.10
N LYS A 294 -5.26 -4.56 -58.78
CA LYS A 294 -5.99 -4.39 -60.03
C LYS A 294 -7.26 -3.59 -59.86
N GLU A 295 -8.03 -3.83 -58.79
CA GLU A 295 -9.29 -3.10 -58.51
C GLU A 295 -9.02 -1.66 -58.08
N ILE A 296 -7.95 -1.46 -57.30
CA ILE A 296 -7.47 -0.12 -56.91
C ILE A 296 -7.02 0.68 -58.15
N ALA A 297 -6.33 0.05 -59.09
CA ALA A 297 -5.88 0.68 -60.33
C ALA A 297 -7.08 1.12 -61.21
N ILE A 298 -8.12 0.28 -61.31
CA ILE A 298 -9.37 0.62 -62.05
C ILE A 298 -10.08 1.81 -61.34
N LEU A 299 -10.22 1.79 -60.04
CA LEU A 299 -10.82 2.89 -59.29
C LEU A 299 -10.06 4.22 -59.45
N ARG A 300 -8.74 4.16 -59.54
CA ARG A 300 -7.83 5.30 -59.74
C ARG A 300 -7.92 5.90 -61.15
N THR A 301 -8.31 5.10 -62.14
CA THR A 301 -8.51 5.58 -63.53
C THR A 301 -9.89 6.18 -63.77
N ILE A 302 -10.86 5.84 -62.95
CA ILE A 302 -12.23 6.36 -63.05
C ILE A 302 -12.38 7.68 -62.25
N GLY A 303 -11.44 8.06 -61.36
CA GLY A 303 -11.45 9.24 -60.51
C GLY A 303 -11.88 8.89 -59.10
#